data_1e338a850e5bbea876aaa7c322b00e8b
#
_entry.id   1e338a850e5bbea876aaa7c322b00e8b
#
_cell.length_a   1.000
_cell.length_b   1.000
_cell.length_c   1.000
_cell.angle_alpha   90.00
_cell.angle_beta   90.00
_cell.angle_gamma   90.00
#
_symmetry.space_group_name_H-M   'P 1'
#
loop_
_entity.id
_entity.type
_entity.pdbx_description
1 polymer ?
#
loop_
_entity_poly.entity_id
_entity_poly.type
_entity_poly.pdbx_seq_one_letter_code
_entity_poly.pdbx_strand_id
1 'polypeptide(L)'
;MDFGLSLDETTGENISQPKELDDAMDDKSRFALYEKLYFHELDRKDKLLARLNLPLAMIAGLLSFFGYLLNKAPSANDGWPGVFFWVLYDYAFIFFLLALWHFRKAWIRGEYDYVLPVLKRLEEHLQNELKPHFGSDNDGLNGHFEMVIFDYYITGATINATNNDERSREIDQLSKNVALCAAIAILSFIPFFIATHT
;
A
#
# COMPACT_ATOMS: atom_id res chain seq x y z
N MET A 1 -5.93 -5.23 -76.26
CA MET A 1 -5.56 -4.07 -75.38
C MET A 1 -4.77 -4.62 -74.23
N ASP A 2 -3.44 -4.71 -74.45
CA ASP A 2 -2.48 -5.18 -73.44
C ASP A 2 -2.13 -4.01 -72.50
N PHE A 3 -2.38 -4.18 -71.21
CA PHE A 3 -1.82 -3.31 -70.21
C PHE A 3 -0.68 -4.05 -69.49
N GLY A 4 0.56 -3.83 -70.02
CA GLY A 4 1.78 -4.22 -69.34
C GLY A 4 2.01 -3.37 -68.11
N LEU A 5 1.98 -3.98 -66.92
CA LEU A 5 2.46 -3.39 -65.68
C LEU A 5 3.94 -3.80 -65.53
N SER A 6 4.82 -2.85 -65.78
CA SER A 6 6.23 -2.90 -65.45
C SER A 6 6.39 -2.89 -63.93
N LEU A 7 6.93 -3.98 -63.37
CA LEU A 7 7.44 -4.03 -62.03
C LEU A 7 8.80 -3.34 -62.00
N ASP A 8 8.84 -2.17 -61.40
CA ASP A 8 10.07 -1.44 -61.10
C ASP A 8 10.71 -2.06 -59.85
N GLU A 9 11.77 -2.81 -60.13
CA GLU A 9 12.69 -3.38 -59.15
C GLU A 9 13.70 -2.30 -58.82
N THR A 10 13.52 -1.61 -57.68
CA THR A 10 14.66 -0.97 -56.95
C THR A 10 14.13 -0.24 -55.74
N THR A 11 14.31 -0.78 -54.57
CA THR A 11 15.01 -0.12 -53.47
C THR A 11 15.17 -1.14 -52.34
N GLY A 12 16.33 -1.76 -52.30
CA GLY A 12 16.79 -2.49 -51.14
C GLY A 12 16.97 -1.49 -49.99
N GLU A 13 15.91 -1.14 -49.33
CA GLU A 13 15.95 -0.42 -48.06
C GLU A 13 16.53 -1.40 -47.04
N ASN A 14 17.80 -1.20 -46.78
CA ASN A 14 18.55 -1.89 -45.73
C ASN A 14 17.87 -1.53 -44.41
N ILE A 15 16.84 -2.32 -44.05
CA ILE A 15 16.25 -2.28 -42.73
C ILE A 15 17.37 -2.68 -41.79
N SER A 16 18.12 -1.68 -41.33
CA SER A 16 19.03 -1.82 -40.17
C SER A 16 18.24 -2.50 -39.08
N GLN A 17 18.57 -3.75 -38.81
CA GLN A 17 18.01 -4.49 -37.67
C GLN A 17 18.12 -3.60 -36.48
N PRO A 18 17.07 -3.50 -35.63
CA PRO A 18 17.14 -2.74 -34.39
C PRO A 18 18.33 -3.29 -33.63
N LYS A 19 19.32 -2.41 -33.40
CA LYS A 19 20.50 -2.68 -32.60
C LYS A 19 20.02 -3.40 -31.37
N GLU A 20 20.32 -4.71 -31.30
CA GLU A 20 19.94 -5.56 -30.17
C GLU A 20 20.19 -4.81 -28.88
N LEU A 21 19.18 -4.76 -28.05
CA LEU A 21 19.19 -4.24 -26.67
C LEU A 21 20.06 -5.18 -25.82
N ASP A 22 21.33 -5.29 -26.18
CA ASP A 22 22.33 -6.11 -25.49
C ASP A 22 23.12 -5.29 -24.45
N ASP A 23 22.48 -4.24 -23.91
CA ASP A 23 22.86 -3.67 -22.63
C ASP A 23 22.14 -4.46 -21.53
N ALA A 24 22.43 -5.76 -21.43
CA ALA A 24 22.10 -6.50 -20.23
C ALA A 24 22.77 -5.77 -19.04
N MET A 25 21.94 -5.21 -18.16
CA MET A 25 22.42 -4.47 -16.98
C MET A 25 23.42 -5.36 -16.25
N ASP A 26 24.63 -4.84 -16.02
CA ASP A 26 25.69 -5.53 -15.26
C ASP A 26 25.17 -6.03 -13.91
N ASP A 27 25.58 -7.21 -13.47
CA ASP A 27 25.10 -7.87 -12.26
C ASP A 27 25.25 -6.98 -11.01
N LYS A 28 26.30 -6.18 -10.93
CA LYS A 28 26.48 -5.20 -9.84
C LYS A 28 25.44 -4.09 -9.88
N SER A 29 25.11 -3.61 -11.06
CA SER A 29 24.07 -2.59 -11.25
C SER A 29 22.70 -3.12 -10.91
N ARG A 30 22.41 -4.39 -11.24
CA ARG A 30 21.18 -5.09 -10.86
C ARG A 30 21.09 -5.26 -9.36
N PHE A 31 22.17 -5.70 -8.71
CA PHE A 31 22.22 -5.86 -7.25
C PHE A 31 21.93 -4.52 -6.54
N ALA A 32 22.62 -3.45 -6.94
CA ALA A 32 22.42 -2.12 -6.38
C ALA A 32 20.99 -1.58 -6.61
N LEU A 33 20.37 -1.90 -7.75
CA LEU A 33 18.98 -1.54 -8.05
C LEU A 33 18.01 -2.24 -7.09
N TYR A 34 18.13 -3.56 -6.91
CA TYR A 34 17.20 -4.32 -6.06
C TYR A 34 17.39 -4.01 -4.58
N GLU A 35 18.63 -3.80 -4.13
CA GLU A 35 18.90 -3.28 -2.80
C GLU A 35 18.17 -1.93 -2.58
N LYS A 36 18.32 -1.00 -3.51
CA LYS A 36 17.64 0.31 -3.45
C LYS A 36 16.13 0.18 -3.44
N LEU A 37 15.55 -0.71 -4.25
CA LEU A 37 14.11 -0.95 -4.28
C LEU A 37 13.61 -1.54 -2.96
N TYR A 38 14.35 -2.47 -2.37
CA TYR A 38 14.01 -3.04 -1.07
C TYR A 38 13.94 -1.96 0.02
N PHE A 39 14.98 -1.13 0.14
CA PHE A 39 14.99 -0.04 1.13
C PHE A 39 13.96 1.04 0.82
N HIS A 40 13.69 1.30 -0.47
CA HIS A 40 12.60 2.20 -0.86
C HIS A 40 11.25 1.72 -0.35
N GLU A 41 10.94 0.43 -0.45
CA GLU A 41 9.67 -0.11 0.05
C GLU A 41 9.59 -0.10 1.58
N LEU A 42 10.69 -0.25 2.29
CA LEU A 42 10.72 -0.07 3.75
C LEU A 42 10.42 1.39 4.15
N ASP A 43 11.06 2.37 3.50
CA ASP A 43 10.79 3.80 3.73
C ASP A 43 9.34 4.18 3.36
N ARG A 44 8.82 3.61 2.27
CA ARG A 44 7.41 3.77 1.86
C ARG A 44 6.44 3.27 2.94
N LYS A 45 6.74 2.14 3.57
CA LYS A 45 5.97 1.60 4.71
C LYS A 45 5.86 2.63 5.84
N ASP A 46 6.99 3.19 6.26
CA ASP A 46 7.03 4.15 7.37
C ASP A 46 6.23 5.42 7.03
N LYS A 47 6.32 5.90 5.79
CA LYS A 47 5.52 7.02 5.29
C LYS A 47 4.02 6.70 5.29
N LEU A 48 3.62 5.49 4.90
CA LEU A 48 2.23 5.07 4.92
C LEU A 48 1.70 4.97 6.35
N LEU A 49 2.48 4.43 7.30
CA LEU A 49 2.10 4.37 8.71
C LEU A 49 1.95 5.77 9.32
N ALA A 50 2.83 6.71 8.96
CA ALA A 50 2.71 8.10 9.41
C ALA A 50 1.41 8.77 8.90
N ARG A 51 0.91 8.41 7.72
CA ARG A 51 -0.38 8.91 7.17
C ARG A 51 -1.59 8.47 7.99
N LEU A 52 -1.49 7.44 8.84
CA LEU A 52 -2.59 6.99 9.72
C LEU A 52 -2.85 7.94 10.90
N ASN A 53 -1.90 8.79 11.26
CA ASN A 53 -2.03 9.67 12.44
C ASN A 53 -3.23 10.63 12.30
N LEU A 54 -3.43 11.24 11.14
CA LEU A 54 -4.55 12.17 10.91
C LEU A 54 -5.92 11.47 10.98
N PRO A 55 -6.18 10.36 10.24
CA PRO A 55 -7.41 9.60 10.41
C PRO A 55 -7.67 9.12 11.84
N LEU A 56 -6.62 8.70 12.57
CA LEU A 56 -6.74 8.27 13.95
C LEU A 56 -7.24 9.42 14.85
N ALA A 57 -6.67 10.61 14.71
CA ALA A 57 -7.11 11.79 15.44
C ALA A 57 -8.57 12.17 15.10
N MET A 58 -8.97 12.05 13.83
CA MET A 58 -10.35 12.29 13.40
C MET A 58 -11.32 11.25 13.98
N ILE A 59 -10.96 9.96 14.02
CA ILE A 59 -11.74 8.90 14.64
C ILE A 59 -11.97 9.19 16.12
N ALA A 60 -10.94 9.62 16.86
CA ALA A 60 -11.07 9.99 18.27
C ALA A 60 -12.00 11.19 18.47
N GLY A 61 -11.90 12.21 17.60
CA GLY A 61 -12.79 13.37 17.61
C GLY A 61 -14.25 12.99 17.30
N LEU A 62 -14.46 12.15 16.29
CA LEU A 62 -15.79 11.64 15.91
C LEU A 62 -16.41 10.80 17.05
N LEU A 63 -15.63 9.94 17.71
CA LEU A 63 -16.11 9.16 18.84
C LEU A 63 -16.61 10.07 19.98
N SER A 64 -15.86 11.13 20.28
CA SER A 64 -16.26 12.13 21.28
C SER A 64 -17.52 12.88 20.86
N PHE A 65 -17.63 13.24 19.57
CA PHE A 65 -18.80 13.91 19.02
C PHE A 65 -20.04 13.02 19.05
N PHE A 66 -19.94 11.76 18.67
CA PHE A 66 -21.02 10.79 18.78
C PHE A 66 -21.47 10.60 20.24
N GLY A 67 -20.54 10.51 21.18
CA GLY A 67 -20.86 10.43 22.60
C GLY A 67 -21.64 11.67 23.10
N TYR A 68 -21.25 12.86 22.63
CA TYR A 68 -21.97 14.10 22.95
C TYR A 68 -23.40 14.10 22.38
N LEU A 69 -23.55 13.75 21.10
CA LEU A 69 -24.86 13.69 20.44
C LEU A 69 -25.77 12.66 21.11
N LEU A 70 -25.25 11.49 21.45
CA LEU A 70 -26.00 10.42 22.10
C LEU A 70 -26.49 10.81 23.50
N ASN A 71 -25.64 11.51 24.27
CA ASN A 71 -26.01 11.99 25.63
C ASN A 71 -27.14 13.04 25.65
N LYS A 72 -27.32 13.73 24.52
CA LYS A 72 -28.32 14.78 24.35
C LYS A 72 -29.35 14.44 23.28
N ALA A 73 -29.40 13.15 22.83
CA ALA A 73 -30.21 12.73 21.73
C ALA A 73 -31.71 13.07 21.93
N PRO A 74 -32.38 13.65 20.93
CA PRO A 74 -33.81 13.86 20.98
C PRO A 74 -34.57 12.53 20.95
N SER A 75 -35.80 12.52 21.50
CA SER A 75 -36.68 11.37 21.36
C SER A 75 -37.11 11.19 19.91
N ALA A 76 -37.19 9.95 19.43
CA ALA A 76 -37.79 9.67 18.14
C ALA A 76 -39.26 10.11 18.03
N ASN A 77 -39.92 10.33 19.19
CA ASN A 77 -41.31 10.82 19.27
C ASN A 77 -41.42 12.35 19.21
N ASP A 78 -40.30 13.08 19.16
CA ASP A 78 -40.29 14.55 19.04
C ASP A 78 -40.57 15.05 17.62
N GLY A 79 -41.31 14.26 16.87
CA GLY A 79 -41.73 14.59 15.50
C GLY A 79 -40.64 14.26 14.44
N TRP A 80 -40.77 14.87 13.26
CA TRP A 80 -39.86 14.61 12.15
C TRP A 80 -38.38 14.94 12.43
N PRO A 81 -38.02 15.99 13.24
CA PRO A 81 -36.60 16.25 13.49
C PRO A 81 -35.93 15.13 14.29
N GLY A 82 -36.64 14.54 15.29
CA GLY A 82 -36.12 13.42 16.08
C GLY A 82 -35.85 12.19 15.21
N VAL A 83 -36.81 11.82 14.32
CA VAL A 83 -36.62 10.70 13.39
C VAL A 83 -35.44 10.95 12.43
N PHE A 84 -35.35 12.17 11.86
CA PHE A 84 -34.30 12.51 10.91
C PHE A 84 -32.92 12.53 11.57
N PHE A 85 -32.83 12.97 12.82
CA PHE A 85 -31.60 12.88 13.61
C PHE A 85 -31.11 11.45 13.72
N TRP A 86 -31.97 10.51 14.12
CA TRP A 86 -31.57 9.12 14.31
C TRP A 86 -31.15 8.45 12.99
N VAL A 87 -31.86 8.73 11.91
CA VAL A 87 -31.48 8.21 10.58
C VAL A 87 -30.07 8.69 10.20
N LEU A 88 -29.78 9.98 10.32
CA LEU A 88 -28.45 10.51 9.98
C LEU A 88 -27.37 10.02 10.95
N TYR A 89 -27.70 9.92 12.24
CA TYR A 89 -26.79 9.40 13.25
C TYR A 89 -26.38 7.95 12.95
N ASP A 90 -27.34 7.08 12.64
CA ASP A 90 -27.07 5.68 12.31
C ASP A 90 -26.26 5.55 11.03
N TYR A 91 -26.55 6.34 9.99
CA TYR A 91 -25.73 6.37 8.78
C TYR A 91 -24.29 6.82 9.07
N ALA A 92 -24.10 7.88 9.85
CA ALA A 92 -22.77 8.34 10.24
C ALA A 92 -22.03 7.26 11.03
N PHE A 93 -22.73 6.57 11.94
CA PHE A 93 -22.16 5.50 12.76
C PHE A 93 -21.73 4.28 11.93
N ILE A 94 -22.50 3.92 10.87
CA ILE A 94 -22.07 2.87 9.93
C ILE A 94 -20.75 3.25 9.25
N PHE A 95 -20.59 4.48 8.74
CA PHE A 95 -19.32 4.91 8.16
C PHE A 95 -18.18 4.97 9.19
N PHE A 96 -18.49 5.28 10.45
CA PHE A 96 -17.53 5.20 11.54
C PHE A 96 -17.01 3.77 11.73
N LEU A 97 -17.90 2.78 11.76
CA LEU A 97 -17.51 1.36 11.88
C LEU A 97 -16.71 0.88 10.66
N LEU A 98 -17.08 1.31 9.44
CA LEU A 98 -16.31 1.04 8.24
C LEU A 98 -14.91 1.67 8.30
N ALA A 99 -14.80 2.89 8.82
CA ALA A 99 -13.50 3.54 9.03
C ALA A 99 -12.63 2.75 10.01
N LEU A 100 -13.17 2.29 11.15
CA LEU A 100 -12.45 1.43 12.10
C LEU A 100 -12.00 0.11 11.46
N TRP A 101 -12.83 -0.48 10.60
CA TRP A 101 -12.49 -1.71 9.88
C TRP A 101 -11.28 -1.51 8.95
N HIS A 102 -11.30 -0.44 8.14
CA HIS A 102 -10.19 -0.11 7.24
C HIS A 102 -8.93 0.31 8.01
N PHE A 103 -9.08 1.05 9.12
CA PHE A 103 -7.97 1.38 10.02
C PHE A 103 -7.28 0.12 10.54
N ARG A 104 -8.06 -0.85 11.06
CA ARG A 104 -7.52 -2.13 11.53
C ARG A 104 -6.75 -2.86 10.43
N LYS A 105 -7.29 -2.92 9.21
CA LYS A 105 -6.63 -3.58 8.09
C LYS A 105 -5.32 -2.89 7.69
N ALA A 106 -5.32 -1.55 7.62
CA ALA A 106 -4.12 -0.78 7.31
C ALA A 106 -3.03 -0.95 8.37
N TRP A 107 -3.42 -1.03 9.65
CA TRP A 107 -2.52 -1.19 10.78
C TRP A 107 -1.90 -2.58 10.87
N ILE A 108 -2.72 -3.65 10.81
CA ILE A 108 -2.29 -5.04 11.05
C ILE A 108 -1.40 -5.58 9.93
N ARG A 109 -1.55 -5.08 8.69
CA ARG A 109 -0.72 -5.56 7.57
C ARG A 109 0.80 -5.39 7.72
N GLY A 110 1.25 -4.65 8.73
CA GLY A 110 2.68 -4.55 9.07
C GLY A 110 3.30 -5.82 9.66
N GLU A 111 2.50 -6.77 10.14
CA GLU A 111 3.01 -8.00 10.74
C GLU A 111 3.59 -9.00 9.71
N TYR A 112 3.22 -8.84 8.43
CA TYR A 112 3.65 -9.73 7.33
C TYR A 112 4.70 -9.12 6.39
N ASP A 113 5.31 -8.00 6.80
CA ASP A 113 6.36 -7.40 5.98
C ASP A 113 7.61 -8.28 5.99
N TYR A 114 8.15 -8.51 4.80
CA TYR A 114 9.37 -9.28 4.64
C TYR A 114 10.58 -8.41 5.02
N VAL A 115 11.32 -8.85 6.01
CA VAL A 115 12.54 -8.20 6.49
C VAL A 115 13.72 -9.16 6.28
N LEU A 116 14.88 -8.62 5.90
CA LEU A 116 16.12 -9.40 5.80
C LEU A 116 16.39 -10.15 7.10
N PRO A 117 16.89 -11.40 7.03
CA PRO A 117 17.29 -12.15 8.20
C PRO A 117 18.30 -11.36 9.03
N VAL A 118 18.25 -11.57 10.34
CA VAL A 118 19.26 -10.97 11.24
C VAL A 118 20.67 -11.35 10.75
N LEU A 119 21.58 -10.40 10.69
CA LEU A 119 22.95 -10.57 10.20
C LEU A 119 23.63 -11.83 10.77
N LYS A 120 23.37 -12.13 12.05
CA LYS A 120 23.86 -13.35 12.70
C LYS A 120 23.44 -14.64 11.97
N ARG A 121 22.20 -14.74 11.50
CA ARG A 121 21.71 -15.91 10.77
C ARG A 121 22.36 -16.03 9.40
N LEU A 122 22.58 -14.91 8.71
CA LEU A 122 23.31 -14.91 7.44
C LEU A 122 24.76 -15.35 7.63
N GLU A 123 25.41 -14.88 8.68
CA GLU A 123 26.77 -15.30 9.02
C GLU A 123 26.84 -16.78 9.44
N GLU A 124 25.87 -17.26 10.24
CA GLU A 124 25.77 -18.67 10.59
C GLU A 124 25.56 -19.54 9.35
N HIS A 125 24.71 -19.13 8.41
CA HIS A 125 24.52 -19.84 7.13
C HIS A 125 25.80 -19.87 6.30
N LEU A 126 26.50 -18.75 6.19
CA LEU A 126 27.78 -18.66 5.50
C LEU A 126 28.84 -19.61 6.11
N GLN A 127 29.01 -19.60 7.44
CA GLN A 127 30.07 -20.35 8.12
C GLN A 127 29.75 -21.84 8.23
N ASN A 128 28.50 -22.21 8.55
CA ASN A 128 28.13 -23.57 8.90
C ASN A 128 27.62 -24.39 7.71
N GLU A 129 27.06 -23.74 6.70
CA GLU A 129 26.46 -24.43 5.56
C GLU A 129 27.26 -24.20 4.27
N LEU A 130 27.57 -22.96 3.92
CA LEU A 130 28.22 -22.67 2.64
C LEU A 130 29.71 -22.98 2.65
N LYS A 131 30.47 -22.51 3.64
CA LYS A 131 31.94 -22.75 3.69
C LYS A 131 32.32 -24.23 3.66
N PRO A 132 31.67 -25.15 4.42
CA PRO A 132 31.97 -26.56 4.33
C PRO A 132 31.70 -27.17 2.95
N HIS A 133 30.72 -26.62 2.23
CA HIS A 133 30.34 -27.11 0.90
C HIS A 133 31.33 -26.66 -0.19
N PHE A 134 31.80 -25.42 -0.15
CA PHE A 134 32.70 -24.86 -1.16
C PHE A 134 34.21 -25.10 -0.86
N GLY A 135 34.53 -25.46 0.39
CA GLY A 135 35.92 -25.75 0.77
C GLY A 135 36.86 -24.57 0.56
N SER A 136 37.83 -24.71 -0.37
CA SER A 136 38.82 -23.68 -0.73
C SER A 136 38.38 -22.78 -1.89
N ASP A 137 37.20 -23.03 -2.51
CA ASP A 137 36.67 -22.22 -3.60
C ASP A 137 35.99 -20.96 -3.06
N ASN A 138 36.78 -19.93 -2.80
CA ASN A 138 36.29 -18.64 -2.29
C ASN A 138 35.45 -17.88 -3.31
N ASP A 139 35.73 -18.01 -4.59
CA ASP A 139 34.98 -17.30 -5.65
C ASP A 139 33.56 -17.89 -5.81
N GLY A 140 33.47 -19.22 -5.83
CA GLY A 140 32.18 -19.91 -5.81
C GLY A 140 31.36 -19.61 -4.55
N LEU A 141 32.00 -19.58 -3.38
CA LEU A 141 31.38 -19.25 -2.11
C LEU A 141 30.79 -17.82 -2.13
N ASN A 142 31.58 -16.83 -2.54
CA ASN A 142 31.15 -15.44 -2.59
C ASN A 142 30.01 -15.25 -3.60
N GLY A 143 30.13 -15.83 -4.79
CA GLY A 143 29.07 -15.77 -5.81
C GLY A 143 27.73 -16.37 -5.34
N HIS A 144 27.80 -17.52 -4.64
CA HIS A 144 26.59 -18.14 -4.09
C HIS A 144 25.98 -17.30 -2.97
N PHE A 145 26.80 -16.75 -2.07
CA PHE A 145 26.32 -15.88 -1.00
C PHE A 145 25.68 -14.58 -1.53
N GLU A 146 26.30 -13.96 -2.53
CA GLU A 146 25.71 -12.81 -3.23
C GLU A 146 24.36 -13.16 -3.85
N MET A 147 24.21 -14.34 -4.46
CA MET A 147 22.96 -14.81 -5.03
C MET A 147 21.87 -14.98 -3.96
N VAL A 148 22.21 -15.50 -2.77
CA VAL A 148 21.28 -15.61 -1.64
C VAL A 148 20.79 -14.23 -1.19
N ILE A 149 21.70 -13.27 -1.03
CA ILE A 149 21.34 -11.90 -0.66
C ILE A 149 20.47 -11.23 -1.74
N PHE A 150 20.80 -11.47 -3.01
CA PHE A 150 20.03 -10.97 -4.15
C PHE A 150 18.58 -11.48 -4.14
N ASP A 151 18.38 -12.77 -3.88
CA ASP A 151 17.05 -13.36 -3.77
C ASP A 151 16.24 -12.75 -2.60
N TYR A 152 16.89 -12.48 -1.47
CA TYR A 152 16.26 -11.76 -0.36
C TYR A 152 15.81 -10.34 -0.74
N TYR A 153 16.61 -9.60 -1.50
CA TYR A 153 16.21 -8.26 -1.95
C TYR A 153 15.03 -8.31 -2.93
N ILE A 154 15.07 -9.22 -3.91
CA ILE A 154 13.97 -9.37 -4.88
C ILE A 154 12.67 -9.76 -4.17
N THR A 155 12.74 -10.83 -3.38
CA THR A 155 11.58 -11.37 -2.68
C THR A 155 11.04 -10.36 -1.67
N GLY A 156 11.93 -9.74 -0.90
CA GLY A 156 11.57 -8.72 0.08
C GLY A 156 10.97 -7.48 -0.55
N ALA A 157 11.57 -6.95 -1.62
CA ALA A 157 11.01 -5.80 -2.33
C ALA A 157 9.62 -6.10 -2.91
N THR A 158 9.44 -7.29 -3.51
CA THR A 158 8.16 -7.70 -4.11
C THR A 158 7.05 -7.84 -3.06
N ILE A 159 7.33 -8.53 -1.95
CA ILE A 159 6.35 -8.73 -0.86
C ILE A 159 6.02 -7.38 -0.21
N ASN A 160 7.04 -6.57 0.09
CA ASN A 160 6.84 -5.27 0.72
C ASN A 160 6.09 -4.29 -0.19
N ALA A 161 6.35 -4.28 -1.51
CA ALA A 161 5.62 -3.49 -2.48
C ALA A 161 4.13 -3.87 -2.49
N THR A 162 3.81 -5.17 -2.57
CA THR A 162 2.43 -5.68 -2.53
C THR A 162 1.72 -5.27 -1.24
N ASN A 163 2.36 -5.47 -0.08
CA ASN A 163 1.81 -5.09 1.21
C ASN A 163 1.57 -3.57 1.32
N ASN A 164 2.49 -2.76 0.80
CA ASN A 164 2.39 -1.31 0.81
C ASN A 164 1.27 -0.80 -0.11
N ASP A 165 1.07 -1.43 -1.28
CA ASP A 165 -0.02 -1.09 -2.20
C ASP A 165 -1.39 -1.38 -1.56
N GLU A 166 -1.53 -2.53 -0.91
CA GLU A 166 -2.75 -2.88 -0.19
C GLU A 166 -2.99 -1.97 1.01
N ARG A 167 -1.94 -1.64 1.78
CA ARG A 167 -2.01 -0.69 2.90
C ARG A 167 -2.43 0.69 2.41
N SER A 168 -1.86 1.18 1.30
CA SER A 168 -2.23 2.45 0.69
C SER A 168 -3.70 2.49 0.31
N ARG A 169 -4.22 1.42 -0.28
CA ARG A 169 -5.64 1.30 -0.62
C ARG A 169 -6.53 1.34 0.62
N GLU A 170 -6.17 0.64 1.69
CA GLU A 170 -6.94 0.65 2.94
C GLU A 170 -6.92 2.03 3.61
N ILE A 171 -5.80 2.76 3.56
CA ILE A 171 -5.70 4.15 4.05
C ILE A 171 -6.60 5.09 3.25
N ASP A 172 -6.67 4.93 1.94
CA ASP A 172 -7.54 5.75 1.09
C ASP A 172 -9.03 5.48 1.38
N GLN A 173 -9.42 4.21 1.58
CA GLN A 173 -10.79 3.87 1.99
C GLN A 173 -11.12 4.38 3.40
N LEU A 174 -10.18 4.25 4.34
CA LEU A 174 -10.28 4.84 5.67
C LEU A 174 -10.56 6.35 5.59
N SER A 175 -9.76 7.07 4.82
CA SER A 175 -9.88 8.53 4.69
C SER A 175 -11.24 8.93 4.11
N LYS A 176 -11.74 8.19 3.10
CA LYS A 176 -13.08 8.41 2.52
C LYS A 176 -14.18 8.18 3.54
N ASN A 177 -14.13 7.07 4.28
CA ASN A 177 -15.15 6.75 5.27
C ASN A 177 -15.16 7.74 6.43
N VAL A 178 -13.98 8.19 6.90
CA VAL A 178 -13.86 9.23 7.93
C VAL A 178 -14.48 10.55 7.43
N ALA A 179 -14.18 10.96 6.20
CA ALA A 179 -14.72 12.19 5.62
C ALA A 179 -16.26 12.12 5.47
N LEU A 180 -16.80 10.99 4.97
CA LEU A 180 -18.25 10.79 4.86
C LEU A 180 -18.92 10.75 6.23
N CYS A 181 -18.32 10.03 7.19
CA CYS A 181 -18.80 10.01 8.57
C CYS A 181 -18.87 11.42 9.16
N ALA A 182 -17.81 12.21 9.03
CA ALA A 182 -17.77 13.57 9.52
C ALA A 182 -18.83 14.47 8.88
N ALA A 183 -19.00 14.38 7.55
CA ALA A 183 -20.00 15.16 6.83
C ALA A 183 -21.43 14.82 7.29
N ILE A 184 -21.79 13.54 7.39
CA ILE A 184 -23.11 13.11 7.83
C ILE A 184 -23.33 13.44 9.31
N ALA A 185 -22.31 13.29 10.17
CA ALA A 185 -22.39 13.65 11.57
C ALA A 185 -22.63 15.16 11.77
N ILE A 186 -21.99 16.00 10.98
CA ILE A 186 -22.26 17.46 10.97
C ILE A 186 -23.70 17.74 10.51
N LEU A 187 -24.17 17.06 9.44
CA LEU A 187 -25.54 17.22 8.96
C LEU A 187 -26.56 16.77 10.01
N SER A 188 -26.27 15.74 10.82
CA SER A 188 -27.17 15.29 11.90
C SER A 188 -27.32 16.32 13.02
N PHE A 189 -26.38 17.26 13.13
CA PHE A 189 -26.50 18.35 14.10
C PHE A 189 -27.62 19.33 13.79
N ILE A 190 -28.07 19.46 12.54
CA ILE A 190 -29.17 20.34 12.13
C ILE A 190 -30.49 19.88 12.78
N PRO A 191 -31.01 18.66 12.50
CA PRO A 191 -32.23 18.17 13.15
C PRO A 191 -32.07 18.03 14.68
N PHE A 192 -30.88 17.70 15.18
CA PHE A 192 -30.57 17.71 16.60
C PHE A 192 -30.85 19.08 17.23
N PHE A 193 -30.32 20.15 16.62
CA PHE A 193 -30.50 21.49 17.11
C PHE A 193 -31.96 21.94 17.09
N ILE A 194 -32.68 21.63 16.03
CA ILE A 194 -34.13 21.92 15.91
C ILE A 194 -34.90 21.20 17.01
N ALA A 195 -34.68 19.89 17.18
CA ALA A 195 -35.44 19.07 18.14
C ALA A 195 -35.18 19.45 19.61
N THR A 196 -34.00 20.02 19.90
CA THR A 196 -33.65 20.40 21.32
C THR A 196 -34.00 21.84 21.67
N HIS A 197 -34.38 22.69 20.70
CA HIS A 197 -34.68 24.13 20.94
C HIS A 197 -36.12 24.51 20.51
N THR A 198 -36.90 23.60 19.98
CA THR A 198 -38.34 23.75 19.76
C THR A 198 -39.13 22.96 20.80
#